data_24ec9988b623b23796afa5e4b2bab721
#
_entry.id   24ec9988b623b23796afa5e4b2bab721
#
_cell.length_a   1.000
_cell.length_b   1.000
_cell.length_c   1.000
_cell.angle_alpha   90.00
_cell.angle_beta   90.00
_cell.angle_gamma   90.00
#
_symmetry.space_group_name_H-M   'P 1'
#
loop_
_entity.id
_entity.type
_entity.pdbx_description
1 polymer ?
#
loop_
_entity_poly.entity_id
_entity_poly.type
_entity_poly.pdbx_seq_one_letter_code
_entity_poly.pdbx_strand_id
1 'polypeptide(L)'
;SVVLKDYLTYQGTPLVLFPDSASVFDMSFFIKQQFNNVQINTGDYYFVADSSFTPTFAADETSKNLTFRLDVDSAAHVDFVYTIYKDNYMIDFDVQFVGMENLLAQNQTDLEFTWQNVGMQNEKGFENENNYTTIAYKYPSDESVEQLRTSTEDKSETINSKVKWVA
;
A
#
# COMPACT_ATOMS: atom_id res chain seq x y z
N SER A 1 11.01 -0.24 -0.13
CA SER A 1 10.87 -1.67 0.24
C SER A 1 10.36 -1.83 1.67
N VAL A 2 9.69 -2.94 1.95
CA VAL A 2 9.28 -3.36 3.30
C VAL A 2 10.06 -4.60 3.68
N VAL A 3 10.78 -4.55 4.80
CA VAL A 3 11.66 -5.63 5.27
C VAL A 3 11.30 -6.01 6.70
N LEU A 4 11.15 -7.30 6.97
CA LEU A 4 11.01 -7.82 8.32
C LEU A 4 12.38 -8.03 8.94
N LYS A 5 12.71 -7.28 10.01
CA LYS A 5 14.05 -7.25 10.59
C LYS A 5 14.48 -8.57 11.26
N ASP A 6 13.52 -9.25 11.88
CA ASP A 6 13.78 -10.45 12.69
C ASP A 6 13.57 -11.77 11.91
N TYR A 7 13.29 -11.66 10.61
CA TYR A 7 13.05 -12.81 9.75
C TYR A 7 14.06 -12.87 8.62
N LEU A 8 14.54 -14.07 8.37
CA LEU A 8 15.50 -14.35 7.29
C LEU A 8 14.89 -15.33 6.30
N THR A 9 15.27 -15.20 5.04
CA THR A 9 15.00 -16.20 4.01
C THR A 9 15.81 -17.48 4.29
N TYR A 10 15.52 -18.55 3.57
CA TYR A 10 16.32 -19.79 3.66
C TYR A 10 17.79 -19.61 3.26
N GLN A 11 18.14 -18.53 2.57
CA GLN A 11 19.51 -18.17 2.21
C GLN A 11 20.22 -17.34 3.30
N GLY A 12 19.52 -16.99 4.37
CA GLY A 12 20.04 -16.14 5.46
C GLY A 12 20.05 -14.65 5.14
N THR A 13 19.34 -14.21 4.12
CA THR A 13 19.15 -12.79 3.80
C THR A 13 17.90 -12.23 4.48
N PRO A 14 17.81 -10.92 4.75
CA PRO A 14 16.60 -10.30 5.30
C PRO A 14 15.38 -10.59 4.43
N LEU A 15 14.24 -10.86 5.07
CA LEU A 15 12.98 -11.14 4.40
C LEU A 15 12.36 -9.84 3.89
N VAL A 16 12.30 -9.69 2.57
CA VAL A 16 11.73 -8.52 1.89
C VAL A 16 10.33 -8.86 1.42
N LEU A 17 9.33 -8.16 1.98
CA LEU A 17 7.91 -8.36 1.63
C LEU A 17 7.50 -7.55 0.40
N PHE A 18 8.13 -6.40 0.20
CA PHE A 18 7.79 -5.47 -0.88
C PHE A 18 9.07 -4.99 -1.58
N PRO A 19 9.53 -5.73 -2.62
CA PRO A 19 10.74 -5.35 -3.35
C PRO A 19 10.49 -4.18 -4.29
N ASP A 20 11.36 -3.16 -4.26
CA ASP A 20 11.19 -1.92 -5.04
C ASP A 20 11.14 -2.17 -6.56
N SER A 21 11.91 -3.14 -7.03
CA SER A 21 12.05 -3.43 -8.47
C SER A 21 10.88 -4.21 -9.09
N ALA A 22 10.00 -4.76 -8.26
CA ALA A 22 8.95 -5.68 -8.70
C ALA A 22 7.57 -5.36 -8.09
N SER A 23 7.45 -4.19 -7.47
CA SER A 23 6.23 -3.77 -6.80
C SER A 23 5.74 -2.43 -7.35
N VAL A 24 4.43 -2.30 -7.48
CA VAL A 24 3.74 -1.05 -7.82
C VAL A 24 2.78 -0.72 -6.69
N PHE A 25 2.83 0.52 -6.25
CA PHE A 25 1.90 1.08 -5.28
C PHE A 25 1.58 2.48 -5.77
N ASP A 26 0.52 2.60 -6.54
CA ASP A 26 0.16 3.79 -7.29
C ASP A 26 -1.31 4.16 -7.09
N MET A 27 -1.58 5.44 -7.18
CA MET A 27 -2.92 5.98 -7.16
C MET A 27 -3.09 6.99 -8.28
N SER A 28 -4.22 6.94 -8.98
CA SER A 28 -4.54 7.93 -9.99
C SER A 28 -5.78 8.74 -9.65
N PHE A 29 -5.72 10.02 -10.01
CA PHE A 29 -6.80 10.98 -9.84
C PHE A 29 -6.71 12.08 -10.92
N PHE A 30 -7.78 12.85 -11.09
CA PHE A 30 -7.81 13.93 -12.08
C PHE A 30 -7.76 15.30 -11.40
N ILE A 31 -6.89 16.16 -11.94
CA ILE A 31 -6.84 17.58 -11.59
C ILE A 31 -7.43 18.44 -12.71
N LYS A 32 -8.01 19.57 -12.34
CA LYS A 32 -8.52 20.56 -13.28
C LYS A 32 -7.36 21.34 -13.88
N GLN A 33 -7.42 21.51 -15.20
CA GLN A 33 -6.67 22.55 -15.91
C GLN A 33 -7.66 23.46 -16.64
N GLN A 34 -7.15 24.54 -17.21
CA GLN A 34 -8.02 25.59 -17.80
C GLN A 34 -9.05 25.06 -18.83
N PHE A 35 -8.72 24.03 -19.59
CA PHE A 35 -9.57 23.54 -20.69
C PHE A 35 -9.89 22.04 -20.60
N ASN A 36 -9.19 21.30 -19.72
CA ASN A 36 -9.34 19.85 -19.60
C ASN A 36 -8.97 19.38 -18.19
N ASN A 37 -9.34 18.16 -17.88
CA ASN A 37 -8.81 17.47 -16.70
C ASN A 37 -7.56 16.67 -17.12
N VAL A 38 -6.56 16.62 -16.25
CA VAL A 38 -5.34 15.85 -16.44
C VAL A 38 -5.29 14.78 -15.39
N GLN A 39 -5.04 13.54 -15.82
CA GLN A 39 -4.80 12.42 -14.92
C GLN A 39 -3.40 12.54 -14.31
N ILE A 40 -3.34 12.40 -13.01
CA ILE A 40 -2.10 12.30 -12.23
C ILE A 40 -1.98 10.85 -11.76
N ASN A 41 -0.84 10.22 -12.06
CA ASN A 41 -0.46 8.93 -11.51
C ASN A 41 0.65 9.18 -10.49
N THR A 42 0.44 8.82 -9.25
CA THR A 42 1.40 9.12 -8.18
C THR A 42 2.73 8.43 -8.37
N GLY A 43 2.76 7.29 -9.07
CA GLY A 43 3.97 6.57 -9.43
C GLY A 43 4.94 7.33 -10.35
N ASP A 44 4.45 8.38 -11.05
CA ASP A 44 5.28 9.21 -11.92
C ASP A 44 6.03 10.32 -11.16
N TYR A 45 5.80 10.45 -9.84
CA TYR A 45 6.32 11.53 -9.01
C TYR A 45 7.12 11.02 -7.82
N TYR A 46 7.95 11.90 -7.27
CA TYR A 46 8.75 11.61 -6.08
C TYR A 46 8.09 12.20 -4.84
N PHE A 47 7.83 11.34 -3.87
CA PHE A 47 7.36 11.74 -2.55
C PHE A 47 8.54 12.01 -1.62
N VAL A 48 8.37 12.97 -0.74
CA VAL A 48 9.34 13.30 0.32
C VAL A 48 8.85 12.70 1.63
N ALA A 49 9.68 11.87 2.25
CA ALA A 49 9.37 11.31 3.56
C ALA A 49 9.48 12.39 4.65
N ASP A 50 8.61 12.33 5.65
CA ASP A 50 8.73 13.16 6.84
C ASP A 50 10.05 12.87 7.56
N SER A 51 10.91 13.89 7.65
CA SER A 51 12.21 13.82 8.29
C SER A 51 12.15 13.68 9.81
N SER A 52 10.99 13.90 10.43
CA SER A 52 10.78 13.74 11.87
C SER A 52 10.53 12.28 12.26
N PHE A 53 10.24 11.39 11.30
CA PHE A 53 10.00 9.99 11.57
C PHE A 53 11.23 9.29 12.17
N THR A 54 11.02 8.62 13.30
CA THR A 54 12.04 7.78 13.94
C THR A 54 11.56 6.31 13.92
N PRO A 55 12.39 5.35 13.46
CA PRO A 55 11.97 3.96 13.27
C PRO A 55 11.85 3.15 14.57
N THR A 56 12.24 3.72 15.71
CA THR A 56 12.20 3.06 17.01
C THR A 56 11.01 3.55 17.83
N PHE A 57 10.28 2.61 18.45
CA PHE A 57 9.18 2.93 19.37
C PHE A 57 9.70 3.26 20.75
N ALA A 58 9.18 4.32 21.38
CA ALA A 58 9.35 4.53 22.80
C ALA A 58 8.54 3.48 23.62
N ALA A 59 8.80 3.39 24.91
CA ALA A 59 8.20 2.34 25.75
C ALA A 59 6.66 2.43 25.84
N ASP A 60 6.14 3.65 25.78
CA ASP A 60 4.71 4.01 25.86
C ASP A 60 4.03 4.18 24.49
N GLU A 61 4.78 4.17 23.40
CA GLU A 61 4.22 4.26 22.06
C GLU A 61 3.65 2.94 21.60
N THR A 62 2.45 2.97 21.04
CA THR A 62 1.77 1.81 20.44
C THR A 62 1.70 1.86 18.92
N SER A 63 1.79 3.05 18.33
CA SER A 63 1.79 3.26 16.87
C SER A 63 2.58 4.50 16.50
N LYS A 64 2.99 4.56 15.24
CA LYS A 64 3.66 5.72 14.61
C LYS A 64 3.14 5.93 13.21
N ASN A 65 3.09 7.20 12.80
CA ASN A 65 2.77 7.57 11.44
C ASN A 65 4.05 7.86 10.65
N LEU A 66 4.20 7.19 9.52
CA LEU A 66 5.19 7.51 8.50
C LEU A 66 4.45 8.19 7.34
N THR A 67 4.76 9.45 7.09
CA THR A 67 4.12 10.24 6.03
C THR A 67 5.07 10.46 4.88
N PHE A 68 4.56 10.23 3.67
CA PHE A 68 5.21 10.60 2.43
C PHE A 68 4.37 11.68 1.75
N ARG A 69 4.99 12.81 1.42
CA ARG A 69 4.32 13.96 0.83
C ARG A 69 4.70 14.18 -0.62
N LEU A 70 3.69 14.41 -1.45
CA LEU A 70 3.81 14.93 -2.79
C LEU A 70 3.29 16.36 -2.83
N ASP A 71 4.18 17.34 -2.93
CA ASP A 71 3.80 18.75 -3.08
C ASP A 71 3.28 19.01 -4.49
N VAL A 72 2.11 19.63 -4.57
CA VAL A 72 1.47 20.05 -5.84
C VAL A 72 1.75 21.53 -6.06
N ASP A 73 1.61 22.36 -5.03
CA ASP A 73 2.01 23.75 -4.98
C ASP A 73 2.39 24.18 -3.55
N SER A 74 2.54 25.49 -3.30
CA SER A 74 2.93 26.00 -1.99
C SER A 74 1.92 25.75 -0.87
N ALA A 75 0.67 25.44 -1.20
CA ALA A 75 -0.44 25.25 -0.25
C ALA A 75 -1.18 23.92 -0.41
N ALA A 76 -0.91 23.18 -1.50
CA ALA A 76 -1.60 21.96 -1.85
C ALA A 76 -0.63 20.77 -1.96
N HIS A 77 -0.99 19.67 -1.32
CA HIS A 77 -0.20 18.44 -1.34
C HIS A 77 -1.07 17.20 -1.16
N VAL A 78 -0.49 16.06 -1.49
CA VAL A 78 -1.04 14.74 -1.21
C VAL A 78 -0.12 14.03 -0.24
N ASP A 79 -0.67 13.58 0.89
CA ASP A 79 0.06 12.80 1.88
C ASP A 79 -0.39 11.34 1.85
N PHE A 80 0.57 10.44 1.75
CA PHE A 80 0.43 9.01 2.01
C PHE A 80 0.85 8.74 3.45
N VAL A 81 -0.11 8.42 4.30
CA VAL A 81 0.10 8.22 5.74
C VAL A 81 0.00 6.75 6.07
N TYR A 82 1.10 6.18 6.52
CA TYR A 82 1.18 4.80 6.99
C TYR A 82 1.21 4.78 8.51
N THR A 83 0.19 4.18 9.15
CA THR A 83 0.20 3.94 10.59
C THR A 83 0.78 2.57 10.88
N ILE A 84 1.94 2.55 11.51
CA ILE A 84 2.70 1.35 11.87
C ILE A 84 2.50 1.08 13.35
N TYR A 85 2.14 -0.14 13.70
CA TYR A 85 1.90 -0.58 15.07
C TYR A 85 3.09 -1.36 15.62
N LYS A 86 3.36 -1.20 16.92
CA LYS A 86 4.50 -1.81 17.60
C LYS A 86 4.48 -3.35 17.59
N ASP A 87 3.29 -3.92 17.83
CA ASP A 87 3.12 -5.36 18.02
C ASP A 87 2.13 -5.96 17.02
N ASN A 88 2.01 -5.35 15.80
CA ASN A 88 1.10 -5.80 14.77
C ASN A 88 1.74 -5.63 13.40
N TYR A 89 1.56 -6.62 12.52
CA TYR A 89 2.03 -6.55 11.13
C TYR A 89 1.04 -5.85 10.19
N MET A 90 -0.18 -5.56 10.64
CA MET A 90 -1.11 -4.74 9.88
C MET A 90 -0.64 -3.29 9.87
N ILE A 91 -0.74 -2.67 8.70
CA ILE A 91 -0.43 -1.26 8.48
C ILE A 91 -1.71 -0.60 8.00
N ASP A 92 -2.14 0.47 8.67
CA ASP A 92 -3.20 1.30 8.12
C ASP A 92 -2.61 2.27 7.10
N PHE A 93 -3.34 2.50 6.03
CA PHE A 93 -2.95 3.40 4.97
C PHE A 93 -4.05 4.41 4.68
N ASP A 94 -3.73 5.68 4.81
CA ASP A 94 -4.62 6.80 4.54
C ASP A 94 -4.03 7.71 3.46
N VAL A 95 -4.90 8.25 2.61
CA VAL A 95 -4.54 9.27 1.62
C VAL A 95 -5.21 10.57 2.01
N GLN A 96 -4.42 11.62 2.17
CA GLN A 96 -4.91 12.93 2.53
C GLN A 96 -4.63 13.93 1.41
N PHE A 97 -5.69 14.56 0.91
CA PHE A 97 -5.62 15.67 -0.05
C PHE A 97 -5.76 16.98 0.72
N VAL A 98 -4.66 17.70 0.87
CA VAL A 98 -4.64 18.97 1.62
C VAL A 98 -4.56 20.13 0.65
N GLY A 99 -5.48 21.09 0.78
CA GLY A 99 -5.55 22.26 -0.09
C GLY A 99 -5.90 21.95 -1.55
N MET A 100 -6.40 20.75 -1.83
CA MET A 100 -6.65 20.23 -3.19
C MET A 100 -8.09 20.46 -3.67
N GLU A 101 -9.00 21.03 -2.86
CA GLU A 101 -10.44 21.11 -3.11
C GLU A 101 -10.77 21.83 -4.44
N ASN A 102 -9.94 22.83 -4.79
CA ASN A 102 -10.11 23.58 -6.02
C ASN A 102 -9.32 23.01 -7.21
N LEU A 103 -8.41 22.08 -6.95
CA LEU A 103 -7.55 21.45 -7.95
C LEU A 103 -8.14 20.13 -8.46
N LEU A 104 -8.81 19.38 -7.60
CA LEU A 104 -9.45 18.12 -8.01
C LEU A 104 -10.58 18.35 -9.01
N ALA A 105 -10.72 17.44 -9.96
CA ALA A 105 -11.82 17.47 -10.91
C ALA A 105 -13.17 17.30 -10.17
N GLN A 106 -14.15 18.13 -10.49
CA GLN A 106 -15.44 18.17 -9.76
C GLN A 106 -16.25 16.87 -9.87
N ASN A 107 -16.06 16.11 -10.91
CA ASN A 107 -16.76 14.85 -11.19
C ASN A 107 -15.96 13.62 -10.75
N GLN A 108 -14.89 13.80 -10.01
CA GLN A 108 -14.13 12.69 -9.47
C GLN A 108 -14.83 12.16 -8.21
N THR A 109 -15.41 10.99 -8.31
CA THR A 109 -16.09 10.29 -7.21
C THR A 109 -15.25 9.15 -6.67
N ASP A 110 -14.32 8.64 -7.49
CA ASP A 110 -13.52 7.47 -7.17
C ASP A 110 -12.04 7.76 -7.41
N LEU A 111 -11.20 7.10 -6.62
CA LEU A 111 -9.75 7.04 -6.80
C LEU A 111 -9.40 5.65 -7.30
N GLU A 112 -8.58 5.58 -8.34
CA GLU A 112 -8.03 4.31 -8.78
C GLU A 112 -6.75 4.04 -8.01
N PHE A 113 -6.69 2.88 -7.36
CA PHE A 113 -5.54 2.44 -6.59
C PHE A 113 -5.01 1.13 -7.16
N THR A 114 -3.73 1.13 -7.51
CA THR A 114 -3.03 -0.04 -8.04
C THR A 114 -1.98 -0.51 -7.03
N TRP A 115 -2.16 -1.73 -6.54
CA TRP A 115 -1.16 -2.41 -5.74
C TRP A 115 -0.77 -3.72 -6.41
N GLN A 116 0.47 -3.79 -6.85
CA GLN A 116 1.06 -5.00 -7.43
C GLN A 116 2.29 -5.39 -6.63
N ASN A 117 2.43 -6.67 -6.40
CA ASN A 117 3.60 -7.22 -5.73
C ASN A 117 3.98 -8.57 -6.34
N VAL A 118 5.27 -8.81 -6.46
CA VAL A 118 5.80 -10.13 -6.84
C VAL A 118 6.26 -10.84 -5.58
N GLY A 119 5.62 -11.96 -5.26
CA GLY A 119 6.03 -12.82 -4.15
C GLY A 119 7.39 -13.43 -4.44
N MET A 120 8.38 -13.11 -3.61
CA MET A 120 9.72 -13.69 -3.71
C MET A 120 9.76 -15.01 -2.94
N GLN A 121 10.56 -15.96 -3.44
CA GLN A 121 10.77 -17.20 -2.72
C GLN A 121 11.59 -16.96 -1.45
N ASN A 122 11.01 -17.25 -0.30
CA ASN A 122 11.62 -17.05 1.01
C ASN A 122 11.99 -18.36 1.70
N GLU A 123 11.32 -19.47 1.36
CA GLU A 123 11.51 -20.78 1.96
C GLU A 123 12.19 -21.76 1.00
N LYS A 124 12.86 -22.77 1.56
CA LYS A 124 13.44 -23.86 0.77
C LYS A 124 12.33 -24.79 0.29
N GLY A 125 12.15 -24.86 -1.01
CA GLY A 125 11.13 -25.71 -1.61
C GLY A 125 9.95 -24.89 -2.14
N PHE A 126 10.13 -24.38 -3.36
CA PHE A 126 9.19 -23.53 -4.06
C PHE A 126 7.74 -24.08 -4.09
N GLU A 127 7.58 -25.37 -4.39
CA GLU A 127 6.23 -25.97 -4.48
C GLU A 127 5.50 -25.91 -3.13
N ASN A 128 6.20 -26.16 -2.04
CA ASN A 128 5.61 -26.11 -0.72
C ASN A 128 5.21 -24.67 -0.34
N GLU A 129 6.11 -23.70 -0.54
CA GLU A 129 5.83 -22.29 -0.28
C GLU A 129 4.65 -21.79 -1.12
N ASN A 130 4.65 -22.13 -2.41
CA ASN A 130 3.59 -21.71 -3.33
C ASN A 130 2.21 -22.26 -2.94
N ASN A 131 2.13 -23.46 -2.36
CA ASN A 131 0.87 -24.03 -1.88
C ASN A 131 0.24 -23.23 -0.71
N TYR A 132 1.06 -22.48 0.02
CA TYR A 132 0.60 -21.62 1.12
C TYR A 132 0.52 -20.14 0.75
N THR A 133 0.98 -19.76 -0.44
CA THR A 133 0.85 -18.38 -0.92
C THR A 133 -0.62 -18.11 -1.27
N THR A 134 -1.15 -17.02 -0.75
CA THR A 134 -2.55 -16.63 -0.98
C THR A 134 -2.69 -15.12 -0.82
N ILE A 135 -3.68 -14.55 -1.51
CA ILE A 135 -4.20 -13.23 -1.18
C ILE A 135 -5.40 -13.46 -0.27
N ALA A 136 -5.37 -12.87 0.91
CA ALA A 136 -6.46 -12.94 1.86
C ALA A 136 -7.12 -11.57 2.01
N TYR A 137 -8.45 -11.56 2.12
CA TYR A 137 -9.20 -10.34 2.37
C TYR A 137 -10.42 -10.59 3.24
N LYS A 138 -10.92 -9.57 3.89
CA LYS A 138 -12.05 -9.68 4.81
C LYS A 138 -13.07 -8.59 4.58
N TYR A 139 -14.34 -8.98 4.54
CA TYR A 139 -15.46 -8.05 4.60
C TYR A 139 -15.78 -7.66 6.05
N PRO A 140 -16.23 -6.41 6.30
CA PRO A 140 -16.58 -5.96 7.65
C PRO A 140 -17.72 -6.74 8.28
N SER A 141 -18.66 -7.24 7.46
CA SER A 141 -19.85 -7.97 7.87
C SER A 141 -19.62 -9.46 8.14
N ASP A 142 -18.51 -10.03 7.63
CA ASP A 142 -18.31 -11.46 7.65
C ASP A 142 -17.38 -11.87 8.78
N GLU A 143 -17.63 -13.03 9.36
CA GLU A 143 -16.73 -13.63 10.36
C GLU A 143 -15.55 -14.33 9.68
N SER A 144 -15.75 -14.86 8.48
CA SER A 144 -14.74 -15.58 7.69
C SER A 144 -13.78 -14.64 6.96
N VAL A 145 -12.65 -15.21 6.58
CA VAL A 145 -11.64 -14.60 5.70
C VAL A 145 -11.74 -15.28 4.34
N GLU A 146 -11.89 -14.48 3.31
CA GLU A 146 -11.86 -14.96 1.93
C GLU A 146 -10.42 -15.09 1.45
N GLN A 147 -10.19 -16.03 0.52
CA GLN A 147 -8.85 -16.36 0.02
C GLN A 147 -8.83 -16.58 -1.48
N LEU A 148 -7.90 -15.93 -2.14
CA LEU A 148 -7.55 -16.18 -3.53
C LEU A 148 -6.21 -16.92 -3.56
N ARG A 149 -6.27 -18.25 -3.67
CA ARG A 149 -5.09 -19.12 -3.64
C ARG A 149 -4.42 -19.18 -5.01
N THR A 150 -3.12 -19.44 -5.02
CA THR A 150 -2.34 -19.68 -6.24
C THR A 150 -2.96 -20.78 -7.10
N SER A 151 -2.76 -20.64 -8.40
CA SER A 151 -3.26 -21.56 -9.43
C SER A 151 -2.29 -21.59 -10.60
N THR A 152 -2.39 -22.59 -11.46
CA THR A 152 -1.68 -22.65 -12.74
C THR A 152 -2.24 -21.66 -13.77
N GLU A 153 -3.44 -21.13 -13.53
CA GLU A 153 -4.10 -20.15 -14.37
C GLU A 153 -4.29 -18.85 -13.57
N ASP A 154 -4.31 -17.72 -14.27
CA ASP A 154 -4.60 -16.43 -13.67
C ASP A 154 -5.99 -16.42 -13.04
N LYS A 155 -6.08 -15.93 -11.83
CA LYS A 155 -7.35 -15.77 -11.13
C LYS A 155 -7.63 -14.30 -10.88
N SER A 156 -8.88 -13.95 -11.06
CA SER A 156 -9.38 -12.63 -10.71
C SER A 156 -10.69 -12.74 -9.93
N GLU A 157 -10.91 -11.80 -9.04
CA GLU A 157 -12.17 -11.67 -8.32
C GLU A 157 -12.59 -10.20 -8.28
N THR A 158 -13.84 -9.95 -8.59
CA THR A 158 -14.42 -8.61 -8.52
C THR A 158 -15.12 -8.46 -7.18
N ILE A 159 -14.64 -7.53 -6.36
CA ILE A 159 -15.19 -7.23 -5.05
C ILE A 159 -16.13 -6.04 -5.21
N ASN A 160 -17.42 -6.26 -4.93
CA ASN A 160 -18.49 -5.26 -5.11
C ASN A 160 -18.88 -4.56 -3.79
N SER A 161 -18.12 -4.75 -2.73
CA SER A 161 -18.37 -4.13 -1.44
C SER A 161 -17.07 -3.73 -0.77
N LYS A 162 -17.16 -2.83 0.22
CA LYS A 162 -16.00 -2.40 1.00
C LYS A 162 -15.35 -3.60 1.68
N VAL A 163 -14.04 -3.72 1.57
CA VAL A 163 -13.23 -4.66 2.36
C VAL A 163 -12.69 -3.99 3.61
N LYS A 164 -12.48 -4.77 4.66
CA LYS A 164 -11.90 -4.31 5.92
C LYS A 164 -10.37 -4.25 5.82
N TRP A 165 -9.77 -5.27 5.23
CA TRP A 165 -8.34 -5.37 4.98
C TRP A 165 -8.05 -6.39 3.86
N VAL A 166 -6.86 -6.27 3.27
CA VAL A 166 -6.26 -7.21 2.31
C VAL A 166 -4.84 -7.54 2.80
N ALA A 167 -4.42 -8.80 2.64
CA ALA A 167 -3.09 -9.30 3.00
C ALA A 167 -2.57 -10.30 1.95
#